data_f7ad8b945067ee0fedf23c72cc0e3aed
#
_entry.id   f7ad8b945067ee0fedf23c72cc0e3aed
#
_cell.length_a   1.000
_cell.length_b   1.000
_cell.length_c   1.000
_cell.angle_alpha   90.00
_cell.angle_beta   90.00
_cell.angle_gamma   90.00
#
_symmetry.space_group_name_H-M   'P 1'
#
loop_
_entity.id
_entity.type
_entity.pdbx_description
1 polymer ?
#
loop_
_entity_poly.entity_id
_entity_poly.type
_entity_poly.pdbx_seq_one_letter_code
_entity_poly.pdbx_strand_id
1 'polypeptide(L)'
;MSIHKPAYEEATDMMRVLAAISTLPTPTPRNINSAATTNSTNIKNTAATLYSLVASNTSASAKYLKLYNKATAPTVGTDIPVLTMALNPNSTTDIELGNLGYRFALGLGMGITGLAIDTDTTVIGVGEVKVMASYV
;
A
#
# COMPACT_ATOMS: atom_id res chain seq x y z
N MET A 1 -16.20 -4.81 -49.44
CA MET A 1 -17.46 -4.77 -48.64
C MET A 1 -17.15 -4.19 -47.27
N SER A 2 -17.80 -3.14 -46.88
CA SER A 2 -17.68 -2.57 -45.55
C SER A 2 -18.65 -3.29 -44.63
N ILE A 3 -18.12 -3.86 -43.53
CA ILE A 3 -18.96 -4.49 -42.49
C ILE A 3 -19.31 -3.42 -41.49
N HIS A 4 -20.58 -3.08 -41.40
CA HIS A 4 -21.09 -2.08 -40.48
C HIS A 4 -21.88 -2.76 -39.37
N LYS A 5 -21.49 -2.52 -38.09
CA LYS A 5 -22.27 -3.04 -36.97
C LYS A 5 -23.58 -2.27 -36.84
N PRO A 6 -24.70 -2.95 -36.60
CA PRO A 6 -25.96 -2.27 -36.26
C PRO A 6 -25.79 -1.41 -34.98
N ALA A 7 -26.51 -0.29 -34.90
CA ALA A 7 -26.40 0.66 -33.78
C ALA A 7 -26.71 0.02 -32.43
N TYR A 8 -27.59 -0.97 -32.34
CA TYR A 8 -27.92 -1.68 -31.10
C TYR A 8 -26.75 -2.57 -30.62
N GLU A 9 -25.89 -3.11 -31.49
CA GLU A 9 -24.70 -3.87 -31.12
C GLU A 9 -23.63 -2.95 -30.56
N GLU A 10 -23.45 -1.77 -31.15
CA GLU A 10 -22.52 -0.75 -30.65
C GLU A 10 -22.93 -0.27 -29.25
N ALA A 11 -24.23 -0.01 -29.05
CA ALA A 11 -24.75 0.38 -27.73
C ALA A 11 -24.56 -0.74 -26.70
N THR A 12 -24.76 -2.01 -27.08
CA THR A 12 -24.53 -3.16 -26.19
C THR A 12 -23.06 -3.32 -25.81
N ASP A 13 -22.14 -3.14 -26.77
CA ASP A 13 -20.71 -3.20 -26.53
C ASP A 13 -20.26 -2.07 -25.58
N MET A 14 -20.77 -0.85 -25.75
CA MET A 14 -20.52 0.26 -24.81
C MET A 14 -21.06 -0.04 -23.41
N MET A 15 -22.24 -0.61 -23.27
CA MET A 15 -22.81 -1.00 -21.98
C MET A 15 -21.96 -2.07 -21.28
N ARG A 16 -21.41 -3.02 -22.02
CA ARG A 16 -20.48 -4.04 -21.48
C ARG A 16 -19.18 -3.40 -20.98
N VAL A 17 -18.61 -2.45 -21.70
CA VAL A 17 -17.41 -1.71 -21.27
C VAL A 17 -17.70 -0.91 -20.00
N LEU A 18 -18.84 -0.21 -19.94
CA LEU A 18 -19.24 0.56 -18.76
C LEU A 18 -19.48 -0.36 -17.55
N ALA A 19 -20.13 -1.52 -17.74
CA ALA A 19 -20.32 -2.51 -16.68
C ALA A 19 -18.97 -3.05 -16.16
N ALA A 20 -18.01 -3.34 -17.06
CA ALA A 20 -16.67 -3.77 -16.68
C ALA A 20 -15.92 -2.70 -15.86
N ILE A 21 -16.04 -1.42 -16.24
CA ILE A 21 -15.45 -0.30 -15.48
C ILE A 21 -16.11 -0.17 -14.10
N SER A 22 -17.44 -0.32 -14.03
CA SER A 22 -18.18 -0.21 -12.77
C SER A 22 -17.90 -1.35 -11.78
N THR A 23 -17.31 -2.47 -12.24
CA THR A 23 -16.90 -3.60 -11.40
C THR A 23 -15.46 -3.52 -10.90
N LEU A 24 -14.71 -2.45 -11.23
CA LEU A 24 -13.38 -2.25 -10.69
C LEU A 24 -13.46 -2.16 -9.16
N PRO A 25 -12.59 -2.89 -8.45
CA PRO A 25 -12.60 -2.88 -7.00
C PRO A 25 -12.30 -1.48 -6.47
N THR A 26 -13.10 -1.05 -5.50
CA THR A 26 -12.89 0.23 -4.81
C THR A 26 -11.78 0.07 -3.78
N PRO A 27 -10.73 0.89 -3.81
CA PRO A 27 -9.68 0.84 -2.81
C PRO A 27 -10.21 1.06 -1.40
N THR A 28 -9.72 0.27 -0.46
CA THR A 28 -10.03 0.37 0.96
C THR A 28 -8.91 1.14 1.67
N PRO A 29 -9.21 2.17 2.47
CA PRO A 29 -8.21 2.84 3.27
C PRO A 29 -7.90 2.04 4.55
N ARG A 30 -6.64 1.99 4.94
CA ARG A 30 -6.18 1.47 6.23
C ARG A 30 -5.35 2.53 6.94
N ASN A 31 -5.81 2.97 8.10
CA ASN A 31 -5.09 3.90 8.95
C ASN A 31 -4.35 3.15 10.06
N ILE A 32 -3.09 3.48 10.25
CA ILE A 32 -2.21 2.90 11.28
C ILE A 32 -1.54 4.05 12.02
N ASN A 33 -1.65 4.04 13.34
CA ASN A 33 -0.94 4.95 14.23
C ASN A 33 0.13 4.16 14.98
N SER A 34 1.37 4.64 14.99
CA SER A 34 2.46 3.88 15.55
C SER A 34 2.33 3.64 17.05
N ALA A 35 2.70 2.44 17.48
CA ALA A 35 2.92 2.05 18.87
C ALA A 35 4.44 2.01 19.17
N ALA A 36 4.81 1.86 20.43
CA ALA A 36 6.22 1.71 20.85
C ALA A 36 6.78 0.32 20.50
N THR A 37 6.73 -0.04 19.22
CA THR A 37 7.20 -1.31 18.65
C THR A 37 7.77 -1.08 17.25
N THR A 38 8.14 -2.13 16.54
CA THR A 38 8.46 -2.10 15.09
C THR A 38 7.22 -1.99 14.22
N ASN A 39 6.03 -1.92 14.82
CA ASN A 39 4.75 -1.79 14.13
C ASN A 39 4.50 -2.85 13.04
N SER A 40 5.01 -4.06 13.26
CA SER A 40 4.73 -5.19 12.40
C SER A 40 3.23 -5.41 12.27
N THR A 41 2.70 -5.21 11.08
CA THR A 41 1.26 -5.24 10.82
C THR A 41 0.99 -5.98 9.53
N ASN A 42 0.02 -6.88 9.54
CA ASN A 42 -0.56 -7.42 8.32
C ASN A 42 -1.75 -6.52 7.90
N ILE A 43 -1.60 -5.82 6.78
CA ILE A 43 -2.65 -4.96 6.22
C ILE A 43 -3.68 -5.82 5.49
N LYS A 44 -3.20 -6.79 4.69
CA LYS A 44 -4.04 -7.77 4.00
C LYS A 44 -3.33 -9.13 3.94
N ASN A 45 -4.03 -10.19 4.30
CA ASN A 45 -3.50 -11.56 4.39
C ASN A 45 -3.64 -12.38 3.11
N THR A 46 -4.10 -11.78 2.04
CA THR A 46 -4.20 -12.34 0.69
C THR A 46 -3.58 -11.38 -0.30
N ALA A 47 -3.47 -11.77 -1.56
CA ALA A 47 -2.98 -10.89 -2.61
C ALA A 47 -3.63 -9.50 -2.53
N ALA A 48 -2.82 -8.47 -2.61
CA ALA A 48 -3.24 -7.08 -2.50
C ALA A 48 -2.66 -6.25 -3.64
N THR A 49 -3.35 -5.20 -4.02
CA THR A 49 -2.82 -4.13 -4.87
C THR A 49 -2.82 -2.83 -4.07
N LEU A 50 -1.65 -2.26 -3.86
CA LEU A 50 -1.47 -0.97 -3.20
C LEU A 50 -1.52 0.14 -4.26
N TYR A 51 -2.38 1.15 -4.07
CA TYR A 51 -2.51 2.28 -4.98
C TYR A 51 -1.83 3.54 -4.48
N SER A 52 -1.95 3.82 -3.19
CA SER A 52 -1.28 4.95 -2.57
C SER A 52 -0.93 4.65 -1.11
N LEU A 53 0.06 5.36 -0.63
CA LEU A 53 0.47 5.31 0.77
C LEU A 53 0.93 6.70 1.19
N VAL A 54 0.36 7.19 2.27
CA VAL A 54 0.74 8.45 2.90
C VAL A 54 1.26 8.14 4.29
N ALA A 55 2.43 8.65 4.63
CA ALA A 55 3.03 8.47 5.94
C ALA A 55 3.52 9.81 6.50
N SER A 56 3.06 10.17 7.69
CA SER A 56 3.45 11.38 8.40
C SER A 56 4.32 11.01 9.59
N ASN A 57 5.54 11.57 9.65
CA ASN A 57 6.47 11.44 10.74
C ASN A 57 6.51 12.75 11.54
N THR A 58 6.03 12.73 12.76
CA THR A 58 5.99 13.90 13.65
C THR A 58 7.18 13.96 14.60
N SER A 59 8.08 12.98 14.54
CA SER A 59 9.29 12.97 15.38
C SER A 59 10.40 13.84 14.78
N ALA A 60 11.36 14.22 15.62
CA ALA A 60 12.52 14.99 15.22
C ALA A 60 13.62 14.16 14.53
N SER A 61 13.41 12.85 14.37
CA SER A 61 14.35 11.95 13.70
C SER A 61 13.71 11.21 12.55
N ALA A 62 14.50 10.84 11.54
CA ALA A 62 14.02 10.03 10.44
C ALA A 62 13.52 8.66 10.94
N LYS A 63 12.48 8.15 10.29
CA LYS A 63 11.93 6.80 10.47
C LYS A 63 11.87 6.11 9.12
N TYR A 64 11.69 4.80 9.12
CA TYR A 64 11.71 4.01 7.89
C TYR A 64 10.51 3.08 7.86
N LEU A 65 9.63 3.31 6.92
CA LEU A 65 8.49 2.44 6.63
C LEU A 65 8.93 1.35 5.68
N LYS A 66 8.67 0.10 6.04
CA LYS A 66 9.03 -1.09 5.27
C LYS A 66 7.78 -1.83 4.86
N LEU A 67 7.67 -2.17 3.58
CA LEU A 67 6.57 -2.96 3.02
C LEU A 67 7.04 -4.36 2.68
N TYR A 68 6.20 -5.35 2.96
CA TYR A 68 6.52 -6.77 2.79
C TYR A 68 5.45 -7.48 1.97
N ASN A 69 5.89 -8.35 1.06
CA ASN A 69 4.99 -9.25 0.33
C ASN A 69 4.80 -10.53 1.14
N LYS A 70 3.87 -10.51 2.11
CA LYS A 70 3.67 -11.61 3.05
C LYS A 70 2.21 -11.67 3.50
N ALA A 71 1.68 -12.90 3.59
CA ALA A 71 0.30 -13.15 4.03
C ALA A 71 0.09 -13.03 5.55
N THR A 72 1.17 -12.96 6.32
CA THR A 72 1.17 -12.78 7.79
C THR A 72 1.87 -11.49 8.17
N ALA A 73 1.75 -11.06 9.41
CA ALA A 73 2.56 -9.94 9.91
C ALA A 73 4.05 -10.25 9.72
N PRO A 74 4.84 -9.31 9.16
CA PRO A 74 6.26 -9.55 8.90
C PRO A 74 7.05 -9.70 10.19
N THR A 75 8.07 -10.53 10.17
CA THR A 75 9.10 -10.57 11.21
C THR A 75 10.14 -9.52 10.87
N VAL A 76 9.95 -8.30 11.37
CA VAL A 76 10.84 -7.16 11.13
C VAL A 76 12.25 -7.51 11.61
N GLY A 77 13.25 -7.24 10.78
CA GLY A 77 14.65 -7.59 11.03
C GLY A 77 15.06 -8.98 10.51
N THR A 78 14.10 -9.81 10.11
CA THR A 78 14.35 -11.16 9.53
C THR A 78 13.80 -11.27 8.12
N ASP A 79 12.55 -10.86 7.90
CA ASP A 79 11.95 -10.83 6.57
C ASP A 79 12.55 -9.67 5.76
N ILE A 80 12.72 -9.87 4.47
CA ILE A 80 13.26 -8.86 3.56
C ILE A 80 12.10 -8.00 3.04
N PRO A 81 12.12 -6.68 3.26
CA PRO A 81 11.10 -5.80 2.70
C PRO A 81 11.24 -5.68 1.17
N VAL A 82 10.13 -5.53 0.47
CA VAL A 82 10.11 -5.22 -0.97
C VAL A 82 10.32 -3.73 -1.23
N LEU A 83 10.06 -2.89 -0.24
CA LEU A 83 10.28 -1.44 -0.28
C LEU A 83 10.62 -0.93 1.12
N THR A 84 11.65 -0.09 1.19
CA THR A 84 11.95 0.72 2.39
C THR A 84 11.88 2.19 2.00
N MET A 85 11.02 2.93 2.69
CA MET A 85 10.76 4.34 2.44
C MET A 85 11.22 5.17 3.63
N ALA A 86 12.08 6.16 3.38
CA ALA A 86 12.50 7.12 4.39
C ALA A 86 11.37 8.13 4.69
N LEU A 87 11.07 8.31 5.96
CA LEU A 87 10.16 9.32 6.48
C LEU A 87 10.99 10.39 7.16
N ASN A 88 11.17 11.53 6.50
CA ASN A 88 11.95 12.63 7.05
C ASN A 88 11.35 13.18 8.35
N PRO A 89 12.15 13.77 9.23
CA PRO A 89 11.66 14.38 10.47
C PRO A 89 10.59 15.46 10.19
N ASN A 90 9.55 15.50 11.01
CA ASN A 90 8.49 16.51 10.96
C ASN A 90 7.91 16.73 9.56
N SER A 91 7.69 15.64 8.81
CA SER A 91 7.23 15.71 7.43
C SER A 91 6.21 14.62 7.09
N THR A 92 5.51 14.82 5.97
CA THR A 92 4.65 13.83 5.36
C THR A 92 5.25 13.40 4.03
N THR A 93 5.32 12.10 3.82
CA THR A 93 5.75 11.47 2.56
C THR A 93 4.57 10.74 1.96
N ASP A 94 4.34 10.90 0.66
CA ASP A 94 3.31 10.23 -0.08
C ASP A 94 3.89 9.48 -1.28
N ILE A 95 3.28 8.36 -1.61
CA ILE A 95 3.56 7.58 -2.81
C ILE A 95 2.24 7.33 -3.53
N GLU A 96 2.19 7.75 -4.80
CA GLU A 96 1.12 7.42 -5.73
C GLU A 96 1.63 6.39 -6.74
N LEU A 97 0.99 5.23 -6.79
CA LEU A 97 1.41 4.10 -7.64
C LEU A 97 0.60 4.00 -8.94
N GLY A 98 -0.20 5.02 -9.23
CA GLY A 98 -1.02 5.10 -10.44
C GLY A 98 -2.21 4.15 -10.43
N ASN A 99 -2.91 4.09 -11.56
CA ASN A 99 -4.16 3.33 -11.70
C ASN A 99 -3.97 1.81 -11.65
N LEU A 100 -2.77 1.31 -11.94
CA LEU A 100 -2.45 -0.12 -11.87
C LEU A 100 -1.99 -0.54 -10.48
N GLY A 101 -1.48 0.39 -9.68
CA GLY A 101 -0.93 0.12 -8.37
C GLY A 101 0.29 -0.81 -8.39
N TYR A 102 0.68 -1.29 -7.22
CA TYR A 102 1.72 -2.31 -7.06
C TYR A 102 1.12 -3.57 -6.42
N ARG A 103 1.33 -4.72 -7.07
CA ARG A 103 0.76 -5.99 -6.61
C ARG A 103 1.67 -6.73 -5.63
N PHE A 104 1.12 -7.02 -4.47
CA PHE A 104 1.70 -7.93 -3.48
C PHE A 104 1.01 -9.29 -3.64
N ALA A 105 1.72 -10.28 -4.18
CA ALA A 105 1.11 -11.55 -4.60
C ALA A 105 0.65 -12.43 -3.42
N LEU A 106 1.31 -12.32 -2.28
CA LEU A 106 1.02 -13.13 -1.08
C LEU A 106 0.15 -12.38 -0.07
N GLY A 107 0.39 -11.11 0.09
CA GLY A 107 -0.27 -10.25 1.06
C GLY A 107 0.52 -8.97 1.28
N LEU A 108 -0.09 -7.99 1.92
CA LEU A 108 0.52 -6.70 2.21
C LEU A 108 0.80 -6.58 3.71
N GLY A 109 2.08 -6.64 4.06
CA GLY A 109 2.56 -6.38 5.40
C GLY A 109 3.36 -5.09 5.49
N MET A 110 3.49 -4.53 6.69
CA MET A 110 4.34 -3.38 6.96
C MET A 110 5.04 -3.48 8.31
N GLY A 111 6.12 -2.73 8.42
CA GLY A 111 6.81 -2.44 9.68
C GLY A 111 7.41 -1.05 9.64
N ILE A 112 7.74 -0.48 10.79
CA ILE A 112 8.39 0.82 10.90
C ILE A 112 9.54 0.71 11.88
N THR A 113 10.73 1.18 11.46
CA THR A 113 11.96 1.11 12.27
C THR A 113 12.71 2.43 12.30
N GLY A 114 13.67 2.53 13.20
CA GLY A 114 14.52 3.71 13.34
C GLY A 114 15.60 3.84 12.27
N LEU A 115 16.01 2.73 11.63
CA LEU A 115 17.08 2.70 10.64
C LEU A 115 16.62 2.01 9.34
N ALA A 116 17.27 2.36 8.24
CA ALA A 116 16.91 1.88 6.90
C ALA A 116 17.28 0.42 6.65
N ILE A 117 18.32 -0.10 7.29
CA ILE A 117 18.82 -1.45 7.03
C ILE A 117 17.74 -2.50 7.32
N ASP A 118 17.65 -3.54 6.47
CA ASP A 118 16.59 -4.56 6.55
C ASP A 118 16.56 -5.31 7.87
N THR A 119 17.73 -5.52 8.49
CA THR A 119 17.89 -6.22 9.76
C THR A 119 17.57 -5.35 10.99
N ASP A 120 17.26 -4.06 10.80
CA ASP A 120 16.96 -3.18 11.91
C ASP A 120 15.64 -3.54 12.61
N THR A 121 15.68 -3.58 13.93
CA THR A 121 14.54 -3.80 14.82
C THR A 121 14.34 -2.65 15.81
N THR A 122 14.96 -1.50 15.57
CA THR A 122 14.82 -0.32 16.44
C THR A 122 13.35 0.11 16.47
N VAL A 123 12.77 0.08 17.65
CA VAL A 123 11.40 0.51 17.88
C VAL A 123 11.25 2.02 17.73
N ILE A 124 10.07 2.46 17.35
CA ILE A 124 9.69 3.88 17.28
C ILE A 124 8.71 4.23 18.41
N GLY A 125 8.46 5.51 18.62
CA GLY A 125 7.56 5.97 19.69
C GLY A 125 6.07 5.88 19.30
N VAL A 126 5.24 5.93 20.34
CA VAL A 126 3.78 5.99 20.18
C VAL A 126 3.38 7.27 19.46
N GLY A 127 2.60 7.14 18.40
CA GLY A 127 2.06 8.28 17.65
C GLY A 127 3.08 9.08 16.83
N GLU A 128 4.35 8.66 16.78
CA GLU A 128 5.37 9.33 15.97
C GLU A 128 5.11 9.23 14.47
N VAL A 129 4.55 8.12 14.03
CA VAL A 129 4.23 7.89 12.60
C VAL A 129 2.77 7.52 12.43
N LYS A 130 2.12 8.16 11.48
CA LYS A 130 0.78 7.81 11.02
C LYS A 130 0.84 7.41 9.56
N VAL A 131 0.26 6.26 9.23
CA VAL A 131 0.25 5.72 7.88
C VAL A 131 -1.18 5.54 7.42
N MET A 132 -1.48 5.95 6.19
CA MET A 132 -2.70 5.60 5.47
C MET A 132 -2.31 4.87 4.19
N ALA A 133 -2.76 3.63 4.06
CA ALA A 133 -2.61 2.82 2.85
C ALA A 133 -3.96 2.69 2.14
N SER A 134 -3.98 2.90 0.82
CA SER A 134 -5.15 2.68 -0.03
C SER A 134 -4.89 1.46 -0.91
N TYR A 135 -5.66 0.39 -0.72
CA TYR A 135 -5.43 -0.92 -1.34
C TYR A 135 -6.72 -1.67 -1.65
N VAL A 136 -6.59 -2.73 -2.44
CA VAL A 136 -7.65 -3.73 -2.73
C VAL A 136 -7.15 -5.12 -2.40
#